data_fa3ecba26c5cb27396df7568484aeba0
#
_entry.id   fa3ecba26c5cb27396df7568484aeba0
#
_cell.length_a   1.000
_cell.length_b   1.000
_cell.length_c   1.000
_cell.angle_alpha   90.00
_cell.angle_beta   90.00
_cell.angle_gamma   90.00
#
_symmetry.space_group_name_H-M   'P 1'
#
loop_
_entity.id
_entity.type
_entity.pdbx_description
1 polymer ?
#
loop_
_entity_poly.entity_id
_entity_poly.type
_entity_poly.pdbx_seq_one_letter_code
_entity_poly.pdbx_strand_id
1 'polypeptide(L)' 'MSKYESLWQWIRANGSDRFELSFADIEKIAGVPIDHSFLTYKKELTYLGYKVVKISMKKQTVSFERIE' A
#
# COMPACT_ATOMS: atom_id res chain seq x y z
N MET A 1 12.70 1.70 10.06
CA MET A 1 11.68 2.39 9.26
C MET A 1 11.78 1.99 7.81
N SER A 2 10.66 1.72 7.18
CA SER A 2 10.66 1.37 5.78
C SER A 2 10.45 2.62 4.93
N LYS A 3 10.82 2.52 3.67
CA LYS A 3 10.63 3.64 2.75
C LYS A 3 9.18 3.86 2.37
N TYR A 4 8.30 2.98 2.82
CA TYR A 4 6.87 3.10 2.55
C TYR A 4 6.09 3.58 3.77
N GLU A 5 6.77 4.07 4.79
CA GLU A 5 6.13 4.52 6.02
C GLU A 5 5.03 5.55 5.75
N SER A 6 5.32 6.53 4.89
CA SER A 6 4.33 7.56 4.55
C SER A 6 3.07 6.97 3.94
N LEU A 7 3.24 5.95 3.10
CA LEU A 7 2.11 5.27 2.48
C LEU A 7 1.30 4.53 3.52
N TRP A 8 1.97 3.82 4.43
CA TRP A 8 1.28 3.07 5.49
C TRP A 8 0.46 4.00 6.38
N GLN A 9 1.02 5.16 6.72
CA GLN A 9 0.31 6.13 7.55
C GLN A 9 -0.90 6.71 6.81
N TRP A 10 -0.74 6.95 5.51
CA TRP A 10 -1.84 7.45 4.70
C TRP A 10 -2.99 6.44 4.65
N ILE A 11 -2.67 5.17 4.47
CA ILE A 11 -3.67 4.10 4.42
C ILE A 11 -4.42 4.02 5.74
N ARG A 12 -3.68 4.08 6.83
CA ARG A 12 -4.28 4.02 8.17
C ARG A 12 -5.21 5.20 8.41
N ALA A 13 -4.80 6.39 7.99
CA ALA A 13 -5.61 7.58 8.16
C ALA A 13 -6.84 7.57 7.27
N ASN A 14 -6.74 6.92 6.11
CA ASN A 14 -7.85 6.82 5.17
C ASN A 14 -9.02 6.04 5.74
N GLY A 15 -8.74 4.96 6.45
CA GLY A 15 -9.76 4.21 7.18
C GLY A 15 -10.79 3.44 6.36
N SER A 16 -10.66 3.39 5.05
CA SER A 16 -11.59 2.65 4.21
C SER A 16 -11.38 1.16 4.37
N ASP A 17 -12.48 0.37 4.29
CA ASP A 17 -12.41 -1.07 4.44
C ASP A 17 -11.75 -1.73 3.24
N ARG A 18 -11.96 -1.18 2.06
CA ARG A 18 -11.39 -1.72 0.83
C ARG A 18 -11.18 -0.56 -0.15
N PHE A 19 -10.02 -0.54 -0.80
CA PHE A 19 -9.71 0.51 -1.76
C PHE A 19 -8.58 0.09 -2.67
N GLU A 20 -8.39 0.85 -3.74
CA GLU A 20 -7.37 0.57 -4.73
C GLU A 20 -6.60 1.86 -5.02
N LEU A 21 -5.28 1.74 -5.16
CA LEU A 21 -4.43 2.87 -5.49
C LEU A 21 -3.63 2.52 -6.74
N SER A 22 -3.44 3.49 -7.62
CA SER A 22 -2.60 3.29 -8.77
C SER A 22 -1.13 3.36 -8.33
N PHE A 23 -0.24 2.81 -9.16
CA PHE A 23 1.20 2.90 -8.88
C PHE A 23 1.63 4.37 -8.78
N ALA A 24 1.05 5.23 -9.63
CA ALA A 24 1.36 6.65 -9.62
C ALA A 24 0.95 7.29 -8.29
N ASP A 25 -0.23 6.93 -7.78
CA ASP A 25 -0.69 7.44 -6.49
C ASP A 25 0.20 6.96 -5.36
N ILE A 26 0.60 5.70 -5.41
CA ILE A 26 1.48 5.13 -4.39
C ILE A 26 2.81 5.86 -4.37
N GLU A 27 3.38 6.10 -5.54
CA GLU A 27 4.64 6.82 -5.64
C GLU A 27 4.51 8.24 -5.09
N LYS A 28 3.41 8.88 -5.39
CA LYS A 28 3.15 10.25 -4.94
C LYS A 28 3.03 10.32 -3.42
N ILE A 29 2.32 9.37 -2.84
CA ILE A 29 2.09 9.34 -1.39
C ILE A 29 3.35 8.89 -0.65
N ALA A 30 4.01 7.85 -1.15
CA ALA A 30 5.20 7.30 -0.49
C ALA A 30 6.45 8.12 -0.74
N GLY A 31 6.48 8.86 -1.85
CA GLY A 31 7.66 9.63 -2.22
C GLY A 31 8.73 8.80 -2.90
N VAL A 32 8.46 7.52 -3.16
CA VAL A 32 9.37 6.60 -3.85
C VAL A 32 8.56 5.71 -4.77
N PRO A 33 9.13 5.27 -5.89
CA PRO A 33 8.39 4.40 -6.80
C PRO A 33 8.23 3.01 -6.20
N ILE A 34 7.18 2.32 -6.64
CA ILE A 34 6.94 0.95 -6.23
C ILE A 34 7.95 0.05 -6.93
N ASP A 35 8.56 -0.87 -6.19
CA ASP A 35 9.56 -1.79 -6.74
C ASP A 35 9.49 -3.11 -5.99
N HIS A 36 10.50 -3.97 -6.18
CA HIS A 36 10.52 -5.30 -5.54
C HIS A 36 10.45 -5.24 -4.02
N SER A 37 10.99 -4.19 -3.43
CA SER A 37 10.99 -4.09 -1.97
C SER A 37 9.58 -3.91 -1.42
N PHE A 38 8.64 -3.46 -2.26
CA PHE A 38 7.25 -3.36 -1.84
C PHE A 38 6.71 -4.71 -1.38
N LEU A 39 7.10 -5.78 -2.07
CA LEU A 39 6.66 -7.13 -1.73
C LEU A 39 7.19 -7.57 -0.36
N THR A 40 8.34 -7.04 0.02
CA THR A 40 8.93 -7.31 1.33
C THR A 40 8.26 -6.48 2.41
N TYR A 41 8.11 -5.18 2.14
CA TYR A 41 7.61 -4.25 3.15
C TYR A 41 6.10 -4.30 3.34
N LYS A 42 5.35 -4.88 2.40
CA LYS A 42 3.89 -4.92 2.54
C LYS A 42 3.45 -5.67 3.80
N LYS A 43 4.33 -6.51 4.34
CA LYS A 43 4.03 -7.23 5.57
C LYS A 43 3.85 -6.30 6.76
N GLU A 44 4.50 -5.14 6.71
CA GLU A 44 4.39 -4.15 7.77
C GLU A 44 2.97 -3.61 7.88
N LEU A 45 2.27 -3.59 6.76
CA LEU A 45 0.91 -3.08 6.72
C LEU A 45 -0.04 -3.92 7.56
N THR A 46 0.24 -5.21 7.69
CA THR A 46 -0.61 -6.10 8.48
C THR A 46 -0.61 -5.70 9.95
N TYR A 47 0.49 -5.14 10.44
CA TYR A 47 0.55 -4.67 11.82
C TYR A 47 -0.35 -3.47 12.04
N LEU A 48 -0.74 -2.80 10.98
CA LEU A 48 -1.61 -1.63 11.05
C LEU A 48 -3.07 -1.99 10.77
N GLY A 49 -3.35 -3.28 10.56
CA GLY A 49 -4.70 -3.74 10.35
C GLY A 49 -5.16 -3.77 8.91
N TYR A 50 -4.22 -3.76 7.96
CA TYR A 50 -4.54 -3.79 6.53
C TYR A 50 -3.68 -4.83 5.82
N LYS A 51 -4.09 -5.20 4.62
CA LYS A 51 -3.31 -6.13 3.80
C LYS A 51 -3.42 -5.76 2.33
N VAL A 52 -2.42 -6.18 1.57
CA VAL A 52 -2.44 -6.06 0.11
C VAL A 52 -3.15 -7.29 -0.43
N VAL A 53 -4.24 -7.08 -1.13
CA VAL A 53 -5.05 -8.17 -1.67
C VAL A 53 -4.57 -8.59 -3.05
N LYS A 54 -4.27 -7.59 -3.89
CA LYS A 54 -3.92 -7.87 -5.27
C LYS A 54 -3.04 -6.77 -5.82
N ILE A 55 -2.07 -7.16 -6.63
CA ILE A 55 -1.24 -6.22 -7.37
C ILE A 55 -1.46 -6.52 -8.84
N SER A 56 -1.99 -5.54 -9.58
CA SER A 56 -2.23 -5.70 -11.01
C SER A 56 -1.16 -4.97 -11.80
N MET A 57 -0.27 -5.71 -12.40
CA MET A 57 0.77 -5.12 -13.23
C MET A 57 0.20 -4.53 -14.50
N LYS A 58 -0.87 -5.14 -15.00
CA LYS A 58 -1.52 -4.67 -16.21
C LYS A 58 -2.19 -3.31 -16.01
N LYS A 59 -2.91 -3.17 -14.90
CA LYS A 59 -3.59 -1.93 -14.59
C LYS A 59 -2.71 -0.97 -13.80
N GLN A 60 -1.59 -1.46 -13.32
CA GLN A 60 -0.67 -0.70 -12.46
C GLN A 60 -1.40 -0.17 -11.24
N THR A 61 -2.09 -1.07 -10.55
CA THR A 61 -2.84 -0.75 -9.35
C THR A 61 -2.58 -1.78 -8.26
N VAL A 62 -2.82 -1.37 -7.02
CA VAL A 62 -2.70 -2.26 -5.86
C VAL A 62 -3.99 -2.13 -5.06
N SER A 63 -4.59 -3.27 -4.75
CA SER A 63 -5.83 -3.30 -3.97
C SER A 63 -5.50 -3.62 -2.51
N PHE A 64 -6.14 -2.90 -1.62
CA PHE A 64 -5.94 -3.04 -0.18
C PHE A 64 -7.25 -3.38 0.50
N GLU A 65 -7.16 -4.08 1.61
CA GLU A 65 -8.34 -4.45 2.39
C GLU A 65 -8.02 -4.39 3.86
N ARG A 66 -8.97 -3.92 4.64
CA ARG A 66 -8.84 -3.86 6.09
C ARG A 66 -9.02 -5.27 6.65
N ILE A 67 -8.13 -5.66 7.54
CA ILE A 67 -8.17 -7.01 8.13
C ILE A 67 -9.20 -7.09 9.26
N GLU A 68 -9.34 -6.03 9.98
CA GLU A 68 -10.25 -5.98 11.13
C GLU A 68 -11.68 -5.77 10.69
#